data_19fdc70433cc6cc3d57db8c6c6525a5d
#
_entry.id   19fdc70433cc6cc3d57db8c6c6525a5d
#
_cell.length_a   1.000
_cell.length_b   1.000
_cell.length_c   1.000
_cell.angle_alpha   90.00
_cell.angle_beta   90.00
_cell.angle_gamma   90.00
#
_symmetry.space_group_name_H-M   'P 1'
#
loop_
_entity.id
_entity.type
_entity.pdbx_description
1 polymer ?
#
loop_
_entity_poly.entity_id
_entity_poly.type
_entity_poly.pdbx_seq_one_letter_code
_entity_poly.pdbx_strand_id
1 'polypeptide(L)' 'MDYIAELEKELEGILGRKISIQQGKHSGQLTLEYYGAEDLERLSEALRNLRV' A
#
# COMPACT_ATOMS: atom_id res chain seq x y z
N MET A 1 -19.10 -1.64 -10.12
CA MET A 1 -18.29 -1.65 -8.90
C MET A 1 -16.82 -1.69 -9.26
N ASP A 2 -16.05 -0.82 -8.67
CA ASP A 2 -14.62 -0.69 -8.98
C ASP A 2 -13.81 -1.52 -7.98
N TYR A 3 -13.32 -2.66 -8.45
CA TYR A 3 -12.52 -3.55 -7.64
C TYR A 3 -11.26 -2.87 -7.09
N ILE A 4 -10.62 -2.04 -7.91
CA ILE A 4 -9.40 -1.35 -7.51
C ILE A 4 -9.68 -0.37 -6.37
N ALA A 5 -10.76 0.40 -6.49
CA ALA A 5 -11.12 1.35 -5.43
C ALA A 5 -11.46 0.65 -4.13
N GLU A 6 -12.14 -0.49 -4.21
CA GLU A 6 -12.46 -1.25 -3.01
C GLU A 6 -11.22 -1.84 -2.37
N LEU A 7 -10.30 -2.32 -3.18
CA LEU A 7 -9.05 -2.88 -2.68
C LEU A 7 -8.20 -1.79 -2.00
N GLU A 8 -8.14 -0.60 -2.61
CA GLU A 8 -7.45 0.53 -2.00
C GLU A 8 -8.01 0.82 -0.60
N LYS A 9 -9.33 0.86 -0.49
CA LYS A 9 -9.99 1.14 0.78
C LYS A 9 -9.68 0.07 1.83
N GLU A 10 -9.73 -1.17 1.42
CA GLU A 10 -9.44 -2.28 2.31
C GLU A 10 -8.02 -2.18 2.84
N LEU A 11 -7.06 -1.95 1.94
CA LEU A 11 -5.66 -1.86 2.34
C LEU A 11 -5.39 -0.63 3.20
N GLU A 12 -6.08 0.48 2.91
CA GLU A 12 -5.98 1.67 3.75
C GLU A 12 -6.42 1.37 5.18
N GLY A 13 -7.48 0.61 5.32
CA GLY A 13 -7.97 0.22 6.64
C GLY A 13 -7.00 -0.67 7.39
N ILE A 14 -6.36 -1.58 6.69
CA ILE A 14 -5.40 -2.50 7.29
C ILE A 14 -4.11 -1.78 7.69
N LEU A 15 -3.61 -0.94 6.77
CA LEU A 15 -2.28 -0.33 6.95
C LEU A 15 -2.33 1.04 7.63
N GLY A 16 -3.52 1.64 7.73
CA GLY A 16 -3.68 2.93 8.38
C GLY A 16 -3.01 4.07 7.63
N ARG A 17 -2.93 3.98 6.30
CA ARG A 17 -2.30 4.99 5.48
C ARG A 17 -2.91 5.01 4.10
N LYS A 18 -2.65 6.07 3.37
CA LYS A 18 -3.19 6.23 2.02
C LYS A 18 -2.53 5.25 1.05
N ILE A 19 -3.36 4.59 0.29
CA ILE A 19 -2.91 3.61 -0.71
C ILE A 19 -3.46 4.04 -2.07
N SER A 20 -2.62 4.00 -3.09
CA SER A 20 -3.03 4.27 -4.45
C SER A 20 -2.58 3.12 -5.34
N ILE A 21 -3.49 2.59 -6.13
CA ILE A 21 -3.21 1.47 -7.02
C ILE A 21 -3.49 1.92 -8.45
N GLN A 22 -2.50 1.73 -9.31
CA GLN A 22 -2.64 2.02 -10.74
C GLN A 22 -2.40 0.74 -11.52
N GLN A 23 -3.43 0.33 -12.23
CA GLN A 23 -3.42 -0.93 -12.97
C GLN A 23 -3.03 -0.67 -14.42
N GLY A 24 -1.95 -1.28 -14.86
CA GLY A 24 -1.52 -1.22 -16.23
C GLY A 24 -1.91 -2.48 -16.98
N LYS A 25 -1.48 -2.57 -18.24
CA LYS A 25 -1.82 -3.70 -19.09
C LYS A 25 -1.06 -4.96 -18.68
N HIS A 26 0.23 -4.82 -18.39
CA HIS A 26 1.09 -5.95 -18.03
C HIS A 26 1.64 -5.82 -16.62
N SER A 27 1.59 -4.65 -16.05
CA SER A 27 2.09 -4.42 -14.70
C SER A 27 1.28 -3.29 -14.09
N GLY A 28 1.51 -3.05 -12.81
CA GLY A 28 0.83 -1.96 -12.13
C GLY A 28 1.75 -1.36 -11.09
N GLN A 29 1.24 -0.35 -10.40
CA GLN A 29 1.97 0.31 -9.34
C GLN A 29 1.08 0.39 -8.11
N LEU A 30 1.67 0.15 -6.97
CA LEU A 30 1.01 0.33 -5.70
C LEU A 30 1.85 1.33 -4.91
N THR A 31 1.24 2.46 -4.59
CA THR A 31 1.89 3.54 -3.88
C THR A 31 1.27 3.68 -2.51
N LEU A 32 2.08 3.77 -1.49
CA LEU A 32 1.58 4.00 -0.16
C LEU A 32 2.37 5.14 0.48
N GLU A 33 1.69 5.87 1.37
CA GLU A 33 2.28 7.02 2.03
C GLU A 33 2.87 6.61 3.37
N TYR A 34 3.91 7.31 3.77
CA TYR A 34 4.44 7.21 5.12
C TYR A 34 4.56 8.61 5.70
N TYR A 35 4.58 8.69 7.01
CA TYR A 35 4.53 9.97 7.71
C TYR A 35 5.70 10.08 8.67
N GLY A 36 6.80 10.65 8.14
CA GLY A 36 7.98 10.87 8.95
C GLY A 36 8.91 9.67 9.00
N ALA A 37 10.10 9.90 9.56
CA ALA A 37 11.17 8.91 9.57
C ALA A 37 10.82 7.68 10.41
N GLU A 38 10.16 7.88 11.54
CA GLU A 38 9.81 6.75 12.40
C GLU A 38 8.79 5.84 11.74
N ASP A 39 7.82 6.45 11.05
CA ASP A 39 6.82 5.67 10.34
C ASP A 39 7.45 4.89 9.19
N LEU A 40 8.39 5.53 8.49
CA LEU A 40 9.10 4.87 7.41
C LEU A 40 9.88 3.66 7.94
N GLU A 41 10.48 3.79 9.12
CA GLU A 41 11.21 2.70 9.73
C GLU A 41 10.27 1.52 10.05
N ARG A 42 9.11 1.82 10.61
CA ARG A 42 8.12 0.76 10.92
C ARG A 42 7.63 0.09 9.65
N LEU A 43 7.35 0.90 8.62
CA LEU A 43 6.88 0.36 7.35
C LEU A 43 7.95 -0.50 6.70
N SER A 44 9.20 -0.04 6.73
CA SER A 44 10.32 -0.81 6.18
C SER A 44 10.47 -2.15 6.87
N GLU A 45 10.29 -2.17 8.18
CA GLU A 45 10.38 -3.41 8.94
C GLU A 45 9.29 -4.39 8.52
N ALA A 46 8.07 -3.88 8.35
CA ALA A 46 6.95 -4.72 7.90
C ALA A 46 7.23 -5.29 6.51
N LEU A 47 7.78 -4.48 5.62
CA LEU A 47 8.08 -4.93 4.26
C LEU A 47 9.19 -5.98 4.25
N ARG A 48 10.18 -5.86 5.14
CA ARG A 48 11.25 -6.85 5.23
C ARG A 48 10.73 -8.21 5.66
N ASN A 49 9.64 -8.23 6.41
CA ASN A 49 9.06 -9.47 6.92
C ASN A 49 8.07 -10.12 5.97
N LEU A 50 7.80 -9.47 4.83
CA LEU A 50 6.92 -10.07 3.83
C LEU A 50 7.60 -11.25 3.16
N ARG A 51 6.77 -12.26 2.87
CA ARG A 51 7.23 -13.42 2.13
C ARG A 51 6.39 -13.54 0.87
N VAL A 52 7.03 -13.42 -0.27
CA VAL A 52 6.34 -13.51 -1.56
C VAL A 52 6.96 -14.60 -2.42
#